data_6c4f5873f6e3dbb708f6a67b21a8d7fc
#
_entry.id   6c4f5873f6e3dbb708f6a67b21a8d7fc
#
_cell.length_a   1.000
_cell.length_b   1.000
_cell.length_c   1.000
_cell.angle_alpha   90.00
_cell.angle_beta   90.00
_cell.angle_gamma   90.00
#
_symmetry.space_group_name_H-M   'P 1'
#
loop_
_entity.id
_entity.type
_entity.pdbx_description
1 polymer ?
#
loop_
_entity_poly.entity_id
_entity_poly.type
_entity_poly.pdbx_seq_one_letter_code
_entity_poly.pdbx_strand_id
1 'polypeptide(L)'
;DPETENQAIEARSLFIGFAGKAIIKGAMTIGIISMVIIFGDWNLADVGTVKQEYGEQALTIYVFILYGFLFSILFTGMLEGFMFTYGILKNEILGIDETLRKTFSTAIFATLGGVSLLIASELMEDFLGGGGLIGAVIVGLPLIVLRKPIFAAINSFSTVLMPEAFTKAELSYIEAHEIAMEDKIITEEERKFLKLSAKTLGLDQDRIDYIESWYDSNLEDEEE
;
A
#
# COMPACT_ATOMS: atom_id res chain seq x y z
N ASP A 1 -29.49 -3.56 2.58
CA ASP A 1 -29.42 -4.94 3.09
C ASP A 1 -27.95 -5.25 3.42
N PRO A 2 -27.58 -5.55 4.69
CA PRO A 2 -26.20 -5.82 5.11
C PRO A 2 -25.50 -6.90 4.25
N GLU A 3 -26.24 -7.87 3.78
CA GLU A 3 -25.71 -8.94 2.92
C GLU A 3 -25.26 -8.38 1.55
N THR A 4 -25.97 -7.41 1.01
CA THR A 4 -25.65 -6.76 -0.28
C THR A 4 -24.40 -5.87 -0.14
N GLU A 5 -24.24 -5.18 0.99
CA GLU A 5 -23.06 -4.36 1.28
C GLU A 5 -21.81 -5.23 1.43
N ASN A 6 -21.91 -6.32 2.18
CA ASN A 6 -20.82 -7.27 2.33
C ASN A 6 -20.35 -7.86 1.00
N GLN A 7 -21.31 -8.25 0.12
CA GLN A 7 -20.99 -8.72 -1.22
C GLN A 7 -20.32 -7.64 -2.08
N ALA A 8 -20.71 -6.38 -1.93
CA ALA A 8 -20.08 -5.27 -2.63
C ALA A 8 -18.61 -5.05 -2.19
N ILE A 9 -18.32 -5.15 -0.89
CA ILE A 9 -16.97 -5.03 -0.34
C ILE A 9 -16.08 -6.19 -0.83
N GLU A 10 -16.59 -7.42 -0.79
CA GLU A 10 -15.89 -8.59 -1.31
C GLU A 10 -15.57 -8.42 -2.81
N ALA A 11 -16.57 -8.08 -3.61
CA ALA A 11 -16.42 -7.89 -5.05
C ALA A 11 -15.42 -6.77 -5.37
N ARG A 12 -15.45 -5.65 -4.64
CA ARG A 12 -14.52 -4.54 -4.78
C ARG A 12 -13.09 -4.95 -4.43
N SER A 13 -12.90 -5.64 -3.31
CA SER A 13 -11.59 -6.09 -2.86
C SER A 13 -10.96 -7.06 -3.85
N LEU A 14 -11.72 -8.03 -4.34
CA LEU A 14 -11.28 -8.96 -5.38
C LEU A 14 -10.94 -8.21 -6.68
N PHE A 15 -11.79 -7.29 -7.11
CA PHE A 15 -11.53 -6.49 -8.31
C PHE A 15 -10.24 -5.68 -8.20
N ILE A 16 -9.98 -5.01 -7.06
CA ILE A 16 -8.74 -4.25 -6.83
C ILE A 16 -7.53 -5.18 -6.89
N GLY A 17 -7.59 -6.35 -6.25
CA GLY A 17 -6.52 -7.34 -6.27
C GLY A 17 -6.18 -7.81 -7.70
N PHE A 18 -7.19 -8.25 -8.44
CA PHE A 18 -7.01 -8.75 -9.81
C PHE A 18 -6.65 -7.66 -10.81
N ALA A 19 -7.34 -6.52 -10.78
CA ALA A 19 -7.07 -5.41 -11.69
C ALA A 19 -5.69 -4.79 -11.42
N GLY A 20 -5.34 -4.59 -10.15
CA GLY A 20 -4.02 -4.09 -9.76
C GLY A 20 -2.91 -5.02 -10.24
N LYS A 21 -3.06 -6.33 -10.03
CA LYS A 21 -2.14 -7.35 -10.55
C LYS A 21 -2.01 -7.28 -12.07
N ALA A 22 -3.14 -7.21 -12.79
CA ALA A 22 -3.14 -7.18 -14.25
C ALA A 22 -2.45 -5.93 -14.81
N ILE A 23 -2.73 -4.75 -14.22
CA ILE A 23 -2.12 -3.48 -14.61
C ILE A 23 -0.61 -3.49 -14.37
N ILE A 24 -0.16 -3.89 -13.17
CA ILE A 24 1.26 -3.91 -12.81
C ILE A 24 2.02 -4.91 -13.67
N LYS A 25 1.50 -6.14 -13.81
CA LYS A 25 2.13 -7.16 -14.67
C LYS A 25 2.15 -6.73 -16.13
N GLY A 26 1.07 -6.13 -16.64
CA GLY A 26 1.02 -5.59 -17.99
C GLY A 26 2.09 -4.53 -18.23
N ALA A 27 2.21 -3.55 -17.34
CA ALA A 27 3.23 -2.51 -17.42
C ALA A 27 4.65 -3.09 -17.39
N MET A 28 4.92 -4.06 -16.51
CA MET A 28 6.23 -4.70 -16.41
C MET A 28 6.54 -5.59 -17.64
N THR A 29 5.53 -6.26 -18.19
CA THR A 29 5.70 -7.01 -19.44
C THR A 29 6.07 -6.11 -20.59
N ILE A 30 5.43 -4.93 -20.72
CA ILE A 30 5.80 -3.92 -21.70
C ILE A 30 7.24 -3.44 -21.46
N GLY A 31 7.65 -3.22 -20.21
CA GLY A 31 9.01 -2.85 -19.84
C GLY A 31 10.04 -3.89 -20.31
N ILE A 32 9.78 -5.17 -20.03
CA ILE A 32 10.66 -6.28 -20.47
C ILE A 32 10.72 -6.39 -21.99
N ILE A 33 9.58 -6.33 -22.68
CA ILE A 33 9.55 -6.35 -24.15
C ILE A 33 10.36 -5.17 -24.72
N SER A 34 10.20 -3.97 -24.15
CA SER A 34 10.97 -2.80 -24.56
C SER A 34 12.46 -3.00 -24.34
N MET A 35 12.86 -3.63 -23.23
CA MET A 35 14.25 -3.96 -22.94
C MET A 35 14.83 -4.93 -23.97
N VAL A 36 14.09 -5.97 -24.33
CA VAL A 36 14.49 -6.93 -25.36
C VAL A 36 14.65 -6.25 -26.73
N ILE A 37 13.76 -5.33 -27.07
CA ILE A 37 13.84 -4.55 -28.33
C ILE A 37 15.08 -3.64 -28.32
N ILE A 38 15.39 -2.98 -27.20
CA ILE A 38 16.50 -2.03 -27.08
C ILE A 38 17.84 -2.76 -27.08
N PHE A 39 17.96 -3.83 -26.32
CA PHE A 39 19.23 -4.57 -26.17
C PHE A 39 19.39 -5.74 -27.14
N GLY A 40 18.38 -6.08 -27.92
CA GLY A 40 18.45 -7.07 -28.99
C GLY A 40 18.67 -8.52 -28.56
N ASP A 41 18.66 -8.81 -27.25
CA ASP A 41 18.91 -10.15 -26.73
C ASP A 41 17.96 -10.48 -25.57
N TRP A 42 17.51 -11.76 -25.53
CA TRP A 42 16.74 -12.32 -24.43
C TRP A 42 17.62 -12.80 -23.26
N ASN A 43 18.94 -12.69 -23.41
CA ASN A 43 19.87 -13.12 -22.39
C ASN A 43 19.96 -12.06 -21.28
N LEU A 44 19.00 -12.08 -20.36
CA LEU A 44 18.92 -11.20 -19.20
C LEU A 44 20.07 -11.43 -18.19
N ALA A 45 21.12 -12.12 -18.58
CA ALA A 45 21.93 -12.79 -17.58
C ALA A 45 23.17 -12.04 -17.12
N ASP A 46 23.66 -11.04 -17.82
CA ASP A 46 24.94 -10.44 -17.44
C ASP A 46 24.94 -8.91 -17.47
N VAL A 47 24.83 -8.34 -16.27
CA VAL A 47 24.97 -6.90 -15.99
C VAL A 47 26.29 -6.34 -16.56
N GLY A 48 27.36 -7.11 -16.49
CA GLY A 48 28.68 -6.72 -17.01
C GLY A 48 28.68 -6.55 -18.54
N THR A 49 28.01 -7.43 -19.24
CA THR A 49 27.88 -7.36 -20.71
C THR A 49 27.11 -6.12 -21.15
N VAL A 50 25.99 -5.80 -20.47
CA VAL A 50 25.20 -4.59 -20.76
C VAL A 50 26.04 -3.32 -20.62
N LYS A 51 26.86 -3.23 -19.57
CA LYS A 51 27.77 -2.09 -19.36
C LYS A 51 28.80 -1.96 -20.45
N GLN A 52 29.44 -3.08 -20.84
CA GLN A 52 30.49 -3.08 -21.86
C GLN A 52 29.97 -2.70 -23.25
N GLU A 53 28.79 -3.19 -23.63
CA GLU A 53 28.24 -2.99 -24.95
C GLU A 53 27.46 -1.68 -25.10
N TYR A 54 26.72 -1.27 -24.04
CA TYR A 54 25.75 -0.15 -24.13
C TYR A 54 26.07 1.02 -23.16
N GLY A 55 27.05 0.84 -22.26
CA GLY A 55 27.50 1.88 -21.34
C GLY A 55 26.69 1.98 -20.04
N GLU A 56 27.13 2.89 -19.15
CA GLU A 56 26.60 3.01 -17.77
C GLU A 56 25.12 3.44 -17.71
N GLN A 57 24.67 4.29 -18.64
CA GLN A 57 23.27 4.72 -18.67
C GLN A 57 22.33 3.56 -19.01
N ALA A 58 22.74 2.72 -19.95
CA ALA A 58 21.98 1.53 -20.31
C ALA A 58 21.94 0.52 -19.18
N LEU A 59 23.06 0.34 -18.47
CA LEU A 59 23.12 -0.48 -17.26
C LEU A 59 22.11 -0.02 -16.21
N THR A 60 22.07 1.27 -15.92
CA THR A 60 21.14 1.83 -14.95
C THR A 60 19.67 1.51 -15.32
N ILE A 61 19.28 1.73 -16.56
CA ILE A 61 17.94 1.41 -17.07
C ILE A 61 17.65 -0.09 -16.95
N TYR A 62 18.60 -0.92 -17.34
CA TYR A 62 18.52 -2.38 -17.28
C TYR A 62 18.26 -2.86 -15.83
N VAL A 63 19.05 -2.39 -14.86
CA VAL A 63 18.94 -2.74 -13.44
C VAL A 63 17.57 -2.32 -12.91
N PHE A 64 17.10 -1.10 -13.19
CA PHE A 64 15.80 -0.65 -12.75
C PHE A 64 14.64 -1.48 -13.33
N ILE A 65 14.70 -1.87 -14.61
CA ILE A 65 13.67 -2.71 -15.23
C ILE A 65 13.70 -4.11 -14.63
N LEU A 66 14.88 -4.72 -14.47
CA LEU A 66 15.04 -6.07 -13.92
C LEU A 66 14.51 -6.15 -12.47
N TYR A 67 14.98 -5.26 -11.58
CA TYR A 67 14.52 -5.26 -10.19
C TYR A 67 13.09 -4.76 -10.03
N GLY A 68 12.63 -3.86 -10.90
CA GLY A 68 11.23 -3.47 -11.00
C GLY A 68 10.33 -4.65 -11.37
N PHE A 69 10.78 -5.53 -12.25
CA PHE A 69 10.08 -6.77 -12.58
C PHE A 69 10.02 -7.73 -11.39
N LEU A 70 11.15 -7.96 -10.70
CA LEU A 70 11.17 -8.77 -9.48
C LEU A 70 10.26 -8.19 -8.41
N PHE A 71 10.32 -6.88 -8.19
CA PHE A 71 9.41 -6.19 -7.28
C PHE A 71 7.94 -6.40 -7.67
N SER A 72 7.62 -6.31 -8.97
CA SER A 72 6.25 -6.47 -9.45
C SER A 72 5.68 -7.87 -9.15
N ILE A 73 6.51 -8.92 -9.24
CA ILE A 73 6.10 -10.29 -8.90
C ILE A 73 5.72 -10.39 -7.42
N LEU A 74 6.58 -9.89 -6.53
CA LEU A 74 6.35 -9.91 -5.09
C LEU A 74 5.17 -9.03 -4.70
N PHE A 75 5.15 -7.80 -5.20
CA PHE A 75 4.11 -6.82 -4.87
C PHE A 75 2.72 -7.25 -5.35
N THR A 76 2.61 -7.77 -6.59
CA THR A 76 1.30 -8.22 -7.10
C THR A 76 0.78 -9.45 -6.36
N GLY A 77 1.67 -10.37 -5.97
CA GLY A 77 1.28 -11.51 -5.13
C GLY A 77 0.78 -11.08 -3.76
N MET A 78 1.46 -10.11 -3.14
CA MET A 78 1.02 -9.52 -1.88
C MET A 78 -0.31 -8.78 -2.03
N LEU A 79 -0.44 -7.90 -3.02
CA LEU A 79 -1.67 -7.13 -3.26
C LEU A 79 -2.87 -8.05 -3.46
N GLU A 80 -2.74 -9.06 -4.32
CA GLU A 80 -3.80 -10.04 -4.58
C GLU A 80 -4.14 -10.82 -3.29
N GLY A 81 -3.14 -11.36 -2.60
CA GLY A 81 -3.32 -12.14 -1.38
C GLY A 81 -3.98 -11.33 -0.26
N PHE A 82 -3.55 -10.08 -0.05
CA PHE A 82 -4.15 -9.21 0.98
C PHE A 82 -5.56 -8.78 0.62
N MET A 83 -5.83 -8.41 -0.63
CA MET A 83 -7.18 -8.01 -1.05
C MET A 83 -8.16 -9.19 -0.96
N PHE A 84 -7.71 -10.39 -1.32
CA PHE A 84 -8.50 -11.60 -1.18
C PHE A 84 -8.81 -11.92 0.29
N THR A 85 -7.76 -11.88 1.15
CA THR A 85 -7.91 -12.12 2.59
C THR A 85 -8.82 -11.08 3.23
N TYR A 86 -8.66 -9.81 2.88
CA TYR A 86 -9.50 -8.73 3.38
C TYR A 86 -10.97 -8.92 2.99
N GLY A 87 -11.25 -9.22 1.69
CA GLY A 87 -12.61 -9.45 1.24
C GLY A 87 -13.32 -10.59 1.98
N ILE A 88 -12.61 -11.70 2.27
CA ILE A 88 -13.21 -12.84 2.94
C ILE A 88 -13.35 -12.62 4.45
N LEU A 89 -12.32 -12.10 5.12
CA LEU A 89 -12.27 -12.09 6.57
C LEU A 89 -12.89 -10.85 7.22
N LYS A 90 -13.14 -9.77 6.47
CA LYS A 90 -13.70 -8.54 7.05
C LYS A 90 -15.00 -8.79 7.81
N ASN A 91 -15.88 -9.63 7.25
CA ASN A 91 -17.21 -9.90 7.82
C ASN A 91 -17.21 -10.98 8.90
N GLU A 92 -16.15 -11.81 8.98
CA GLU A 92 -16.11 -12.94 9.90
C GLU A 92 -15.38 -12.64 11.20
N ILE A 93 -14.43 -11.68 11.20
CA ILE A 93 -13.54 -11.44 12.34
C ILE A 93 -13.53 -9.97 12.71
N LEU A 94 -14.20 -9.62 13.79
CA LEU A 94 -14.16 -8.27 14.37
C LEU A 94 -12.71 -7.87 14.74
N GLY A 95 -12.29 -6.69 14.28
CA GLY A 95 -10.99 -6.10 14.63
C GLY A 95 -9.78 -6.65 13.84
N ILE A 96 -10.00 -7.45 12.79
CA ILE A 96 -8.92 -7.93 11.93
C ILE A 96 -8.35 -6.80 11.05
N ASP A 97 -9.14 -5.77 10.79
CA ASP A 97 -8.83 -4.67 9.88
C ASP A 97 -7.50 -3.99 10.19
N GLU A 98 -7.28 -3.62 11.47
CA GLU A 98 -6.02 -2.99 11.89
C GLU A 98 -4.83 -3.91 11.68
N THR A 99 -5.00 -5.19 12.00
CA THR A 99 -3.94 -6.20 11.85
C THR A 99 -3.60 -6.41 10.37
N LEU A 100 -4.61 -6.54 9.51
CA LEU A 100 -4.41 -6.67 8.07
C LEU A 100 -3.74 -5.44 7.48
N ARG A 101 -4.22 -4.23 7.80
CA ARG A 101 -3.66 -2.98 7.32
C ARG A 101 -2.21 -2.78 7.77
N LYS A 102 -1.90 -3.06 9.03
CA LYS A 102 -0.54 -3.00 9.57
C LYS A 102 0.38 -4.03 8.92
N THR A 103 -0.09 -5.25 8.73
CA THR A 103 0.68 -6.32 8.09
C THR A 103 0.95 -5.98 6.62
N PHE A 104 -0.06 -5.49 5.90
CA PHE A 104 0.06 -5.04 4.52
C PHE A 104 1.08 -3.90 4.38
N SER A 105 0.96 -2.86 5.21
CA SER A 105 1.90 -1.73 5.20
C SER A 105 3.33 -2.16 5.53
N THR A 106 3.50 -3.07 6.49
CA THR A 106 4.82 -3.61 6.85
C THR A 106 5.43 -4.44 5.72
N ALA A 107 4.62 -5.27 5.06
CA ALA A 107 5.05 -6.10 3.94
C ALA A 107 5.45 -5.24 2.72
N ILE A 108 4.69 -4.20 2.39
CA ILE A 108 5.06 -3.24 1.34
C ILE A 108 6.39 -2.56 1.68
N PHE A 109 6.54 -2.05 2.91
CA PHE A 109 7.78 -1.39 3.34
C PHE A 109 8.99 -2.32 3.25
N ALA A 110 8.85 -3.57 3.73
CA ALA A 110 9.91 -4.56 3.66
C ALA A 110 10.29 -4.91 2.21
N THR A 111 9.30 -5.04 1.33
CA THR A 111 9.52 -5.36 -0.09
C THR A 111 10.19 -4.19 -0.82
N LEU A 112 9.68 -2.95 -0.64
CA LEU A 112 10.30 -1.76 -1.21
C LEU A 112 11.73 -1.57 -0.70
N GLY A 113 11.93 -1.71 0.62
CA GLY A 113 13.25 -1.60 1.25
C GLY A 113 14.21 -2.67 0.73
N GLY A 114 13.78 -3.93 0.68
CA GLY A 114 14.59 -5.03 0.20
C GLY A 114 15.02 -4.86 -1.26
N VAL A 115 14.08 -4.52 -2.14
CA VAL A 115 14.39 -4.27 -3.56
C VAL A 115 15.31 -3.06 -3.73
N SER A 116 15.07 -1.97 -2.99
CA SER A 116 15.94 -0.79 -3.02
C SER A 116 17.37 -1.10 -2.58
N LEU A 117 17.54 -1.95 -1.56
CA LEU A 117 18.86 -2.39 -1.10
C LEU A 117 19.56 -3.27 -2.14
N LEU A 118 18.82 -4.16 -2.81
CA LEU A 118 19.38 -5.01 -3.87
C LEU A 118 19.84 -4.16 -5.07
N ILE A 119 19.03 -3.21 -5.52
CA ILE A 119 19.40 -2.28 -6.60
C ILE A 119 20.65 -1.49 -6.22
N ALA A 120 20.69 -0.95 -5.00
CA ALA A 120 21.83 -0.16 -4.53
C ALA A 120 23.10 -1.00 -4.41
N SER A 121 23.00 -2.24 -3.93
CA SER A 121 24.11 -3.17 -3.83
C SER A 121 24.69 -3.46 -5.21
N GLU A 122 23.86 -3.79 -6.17
CA GLU A 122 24.25 -4.10 -7.55
C GLU A 122 24.93 -2.92 -8.24
N LEU A 123 24.30 -1.73 -8.19
CA LEU A 123 24.86 -0.53 -8.79
C LEU A 123 26.20 -0.14 -8.17
N MET A 124 26.34 -0.24 -6.84
CA MET A 124 27.60 0.12 -6.16
C MET A 124 28.71 -0.91 -6.36
N GLU A 125 28.38 -2.19 -6.50
CA GLU A 125 29.36 -3.21 -6.81
C GLU A 125 30.01 -2.95 -8.18
N ASP A 126 29.20 -2.56 -9.14
CA ASP A 126 29.66 -2.23 -10.49
C ASP A 126 30.46 -0.92 -10.53
N PHE A 127 30.05 0.13 -9.78
CA PHE A 127 30.77 1.40 -9.73
C PHE A 127 32.08 1.36 -8.94
N LEU A 128 32.14 0.58 -7.87
CA LEU A 128 33.27 0.59 -6.91
C LEU A 128 34.13 -0.68 -6.97
N GLY A 129 33.79 -1.63 -7.83
CA GLY A 129 34.57 -2.85 -8.02
C GLY A 129 34.63 -3.75 -6.75
N GLY A 130 33.53 -3.82 -6.00
CA GLY A 130 33.45 -4.65 -4.78
C GLY A 130 32.75 -3.97 -3.59
N GLY A 131 32.03 -2.89 -3.85
CA GLY A 131 31.42 -2.05 -2.80
C GLY A 131 29.94 -2.32 -2.49
N GLY A 132 29.39 -3.53 -2.74
CA GLY A 132 27.97 -3.82 -2.52
C GLY A 132 27.47 -3.47 -1.11
N LEU A 133 28.31 -3.68 -0.07
CA LEU A 133 27.99 -3.25 1.30
C LEU A 133 27.82 -1.72 1.43
N ILE A 134 28.61 -0.95 0.69
CA ILE A 134 28.53 0.52 0.70
C ILE A 134 27.21 0.97 0.09
N GLY A 135 26.76 0.34 -1.00
CA GLY A 135 25.45 0.60 -1.61
C GLY A 135 24.30 0.33 -0.63
N ALA A 136 24.38 -0.79 0.08
CA ALA A 136 23.39 -1.12 1.11
C ALA A 136 23.34 -0.08 2.26
N VAL A 137 24.48 0.46 2.66
CA VAL A 137 24.56 1.53 3.68
C VAL A 137 24.01 2.85 3.16
N ILE A 138 24.35 3.24 1.92
CA ILE A 138 23.90 4.48 1.29
C ILE A 138 22.38 4.52 1.17
N VAL A 139 21.72 3.40 0.87
CA VAL A 139 20.25 3.33 0.76
C VAL A 139 19.60 2.97 2.10
N GLY A 140 20.22 2.11 2.89
CA GLY A 140 19.68 1.65 4.17
C GLY A 140 19.56 2.77 5.21
N LEU A 141 20.55 3.65 5.32
CA LEU A 141 20.49 4.79 6.24
C LEU A 141 19.32 5.75 5.94
N PRO A 142 19.14 6.25 4.70
CA PRO A 142 17.96 7.03 4.34
C PRO A 142 16.64 6.30 4.60
N LEU A 143 16.53 5.01 4.31
CA LEU A 143 15.31 4.23 4.59
C LEU A 143 14.98 4.19 6.08
N ILE A 144 15.99 4.06 6.96
CA ILE A 144 15.79 4.10 8.41
C ILE A 144 15.34 5.50 8.86
N VAL A 145 15.98 6.55 8.35
CA VAL A 145 15.66 7.96 8.70
C VAL A 145 14.27 8.33 8.18
N LEU A 146 13.96 7.96 6.94
CA LEU A 146 12.69 8.28 6.26
C LEU A 146 11.57 7.27 6.54
N ARG A 147 11.80 6.29 7.43
CA ARG A 147 10.79 5.25 7.71
C ARG A 147 9.42 5.82 8.05
N LYS A 148 9.35 6.88 8.87
CA LYS A 148 8.07 7.48 9.29
C LYS A 148 7.28 8.05 8.11
N PRO A 149 7.83 8.94 7.26
CA PRO A 149 7.09 9.44 6.10
C PRO A 149 6.78 8.34 5.07
N ILE A 150 7.65 7.33 4.90
CA ILE A 150 7.37 6.20 4.02
C ILE A 150 6.19 5.38 4.55
N PHE A 151 6.19 5.05 5.85
CA PHE A 151 5.04 4.36 6.47
C PHE A 151 3.75 5.19 6.39
N ALA A 152 3.82 6.51 6.57
CA ALA A 152 2.66 7.38 6.43
C ALA A 152 2.08 7.32 5.00
N ALA A 153 2.94 7.37 3.98
CA ALA A 153 2.51 7.23 2.59
C ALA A 153 1.91 5.84 2.29
N ILE A 154 2.52 4.76 2.79
CA ILE A 154 2.01 3.40 2.64
C ILE A 154 0.67 3.24 3.38
N ASN A 155 0.52 3.79 4.57
CA ASN A 155 -0.73 3.76 5.32
C ASN A 155 -1.84 4.53 4.60
N SER A 156 -1.54 5.70 4.03
CA SER A 156 -2.48 6.45 3.20
C SER A 156 -2.92 5.63 1.98
N PHE A 157 -1.98 4.97 1.30
CA PHE A 157 -2.30 4.05 0.21
C PHE A 157 -3.18 2.87 0.68
N SER A 158 -2.87 2.27 1.83
CA SER A 158 -3.67 1.19 2.42
C SER A 158 -5.09 1.64 2.76
N THR A 159 -5.27 2.89 3.22
CA THR A 159 -6.60 3.46 3.50
C THR A 159 -7.42 3.64 2.22
N VAL A 160 -6.79 4.00 1.11
CA VAL A 160 -7.47 4.09 -0.20
C VAL A 160 -7.91 2.71 -0.70
N LEU A 161 -7.11 1.67 -0.46
CA LEU A 161 -7.44 0.30 -0.85
C LEU A 161 -8.52 -0.34 0.03
N MET A 162 -8.50 -0.01 1.32
CA MET A 162 -9.36 -0.59 2.36
C MET A 162 -9.99 0.52 3.19
N PRO A 163 -10.88 1.36 2.61
CA PRO A 163 -11.44 2.52 3.30
C PRO A 163 -12.33 2.12 4.48
N GLU A 164 -12.96 0.95 4.42
CA GLU A 164 -13.81 0.40 5.46
C GLU A 164 -13.02 -0.29 6.59
N ALA A 165 -11.71 -0.39 6.49
CA ALA A 165 -10.85 -0.92 7.55
C ALA A 165 -10.59 0.16 8.61
N PHE A 166 -11.30 0.10 9.73
CA PHE A 166 -11.17 1.05 10.83
C PHE A 166 -10.07 0.64 11.80
N THR A 167 -9.27 1.63 12.23
CA THR A 167 -8.31 1.46 13.33
C THR A 167 -9.03 1.53 14.68
N LYS A 168 -8.34 1.14 15.77
CA LYS A 168 -8.90 1.32 17.12
C LYS A 168 -9.23 2.77 17.45
N ALA A 169 -8.42 3.72 16.99
CA ALA A 169 -8.68 5.14 17.15
C ALA A 169 -9.96 5.56 16.42
N GLU A 170 -10.13 5.09 15.19
CA GLU A 170 -11.33 5.35 14.39
C GLU A 170 -12.57 4.69 14.98
N LEU A 171 -12.47 3.44 15.47
CA LEU A 171 -13.57 2.78 16.19
C LEU A 171 -13.98 3.54 17.45
N SER A 172 -13.00 4.03 18.23
CA SER A 172 -13.31 4.87 19.42
C SER A 172 -13.97 6.21 19.02
N TYR A 173 -13.66 6.74 17.81
CA TYR A 173 -14.35 7.91 17.30
C TYR A 173 -15.77 7.57 16.85
N ILE A 174 -15.99 6.42 16.20
CA ILE A 174 -17.31 5.92 15.82
C ILE A 174 -18.19 5.75 17.05
N GLU A 175 -17.69 5.12 18.12
CA GLU A 175 -18.42 4.98 19.39
C GLU A 175 -18.79 6.36 19.99
N ALA A 176 -17.88 7.33 19.95
CA ALA A 176 -18.16 8.67 20.41
C ALA A 176 -19.19 9.40 19.54
N HIS A 177 -19.17 9.17 18.24
CA HIS A 177 -20.13 9.71 17.28
C HIS A 177 -21.51 9.08 17.44
N GLU A 178 -21.58 7.76 17.65
CA GLU A 178 -22.81 7.03 17.93
C GLU A 178 -23.52 7.56 19.18
N ILE A 179 -22.76 7.80 20.26
CA ILE A 179 -23.30 8.41 21.49
C ILE A 179 -23.84 9.81 21.21
N ALA A 180 -23.13 10.64 20.41
CA ALA A 180 -23.56 11.98 20.06
C ALA A 180 -24.78 12.00 19.12
N MET A 181 -25.02 10.91 18.38
CA MET A 181 -26.15 10.73 17.47
C MET A 181 -27.34 9.98 18.09
N GLU A 182 -27.31 9.70 19.42
CA GLU A 182 -28.37 8.94 20.11
C GLU A 182 -29.77 9.56 19.92
N ASP A 183 -29.85 10.89 19.87
CA ASP A 183 -31.10 11.63 19.59
C ASP A 183 -31.23 12.08 18.11
N LYS A 184 -30.35 11.61 17.24
CA LYS A 184 -30.25 11.96 15.80
C LYS A 184 -29.96 13.44 15.52
N ILE A 185 -29.52 14.21 16.49
CA ILE A 185 -29.18 15.64 16.38
C ILE A 185 -27.89 15.93 17.10
N ILE A 186 -26.81 16.24 16.39
CA ILE A 186 -25.56 16.64 17.03
C ILE A 186 -25.64 18.12 17.42
N THR A 187 -25.65 18.38 18.72
CA THR A 187 -25.59 19.73 19.28
C THR A 187 -24.23 20.39 19.09
N GLU A 188 -24.14 21.71 19.29
CA GLU A 188 -22.85 22.41 19.22
C GLU A 188 -21.82 21.92 20.27
N GLU A 189 -22.28 21.48 21.43
CA GLU A 189 -21.43 20.97 22.49
C GLU A 189 -20.88 19.59 22.15
N GLU A 190 -21.71 18.70 21.61
CA GLU A 190 -21.29 17.39 21.11
C GLU A 190 -20.34 17.50 19.92
N ARG A 191 -20.61 18.44 19.00
CA ARG A 191 -19.69 18.71 17.88
C ARG A 191 -18.31 19.18 18.38
N LYS A 192 -18.24 19.98 19.45
CA LYS A 192 -16.97 20.37 20.08
C LYS A 192 -16.28 19.18 20.74
N PHE A 193 -17.05 18.32 21.40
CA PHE A 193 -16.53 17.08 22.01
C PHE A 193 -15.95 16.14 20.94
N LEU A 194 -16.67 15.91 19.84
CA LEU A 194 -16.23 15.10 18.73
C LEU A 194 -14.92 15.63 18.09
N LYS A 195 -14.83 16.95 17.89
CA LYS A 195 -13.59 17.58 17.41
C LYS A 195 -12.41 17.39 18.37
N LEU A 196 -12.65 17.46 19.66
CA LEU A 196 -11.61 17.21 20.68
C LEU A 196 -11.19 15.75 20.69
N SER A 197 -12.13 14.81 20.60
CA SER A 197 -11.89 13.37 20.51
C SER A 197 -11.06 13.05 19.27
N ALA A 198 -11.46 13.54 18.10
CA ALA A 198 -10.73 13.35 16.84
C ALA A 198 -9.28 13.85 16.94
N LYS A 199 -9.08 15.04 17.52
CA LYS A 199 -7.74 15.61 17.74
C LYS A 199 -6.89 14.75 18.69
N THR A 200 -7.49 14.24 19.75
CA THR A 200 -6.82 13.38 20.73
C THR A 200 -6.43 12.04 20.14
N LEU A 201 -7.28 11.49 19.26
CA LEU A 201 -7.08 10.25 18.54
C LEU A 201 -6.14 10.41 17.33
N GLY A 202 -5.79 11.63 16.96
CA GLY A 202 -4.88 11.92 15.83
C GLY A 202 -5.51 11.68 14.47
N LEU A 203 -6.84 11.81 14.35
CA LEU A 203 -7.58 11.67 13.12
C LEU A 203 -7.51 12.98 12.31
N ASP A 204 -7.34 12.86 10.99
CA ASP A 204 -7.43 13.99 10.08
C ASP A 204 -8.88 14.25 9.63
N GLN A 205 -9.14 15.46 9.09
CA GLN A 205 -10.48 15.89 8.76
C GLN A 205 -11.12 15.05 7.65
N ASP A 206 -10.35 14.71 6.62
CA ASP A 206 -10.86 13.92 5.49
C ASP A 206 -11.33 12.54 5.96
N ARG A 207 -10.62 11.96 6.95
CA ARG A 207 -10.98 10.67 7.51
C ARG A 207 -12.19 10.76 8.44
N ILE A 208 -12.33 11.84 9.19
CA ILE A 208 -13.53 12.12 10.01
C ILE A 208 -14.75 12.22 9.11
N ASP A 209 -14.68 13.03 8.06
CA ASP A 209 -15.77 13.24 7.12
C ASP A 209 -16.20 11.91 6.46
N TYR A 210 -15.22 11.03 6.15
CA TYR A 210 -15.51 9.68 5.65
C TYR A 210 -16.27 8.83 6.69
N ILE A 211 -15.79 8.81 7.94
CA ILE A 211 -16.39 8.02 9.02
C ILE A 211 -17.82 8.48 9.30
N GLU A 212 -18.03 9.79 9.40
CA GLU A 212 -19.37 10.35 9.64
C GLU A 212 -20.33 10.01 8.49
N SER A 213 -19.90 10.19 7.23
CA SER A 213 -20.73 9.84 6.07
C SER A 213 -21.02 8.34 5.95
N TRP A 214 -20.08 7.49 6.33
CA TRP A 214 -20.26 6.04 6.38
C TRP A 214 -21.28 5.67 7.46
N TYR A 215 -21.20 6.29 8.64
CA TYR A 215 -22.14 6.05 9.75
C TYR A 215 -23.57 6.47 9.38
N ASP A 216 -23.72 7.66 8.77
CA ASP A 216 -25.01 8.18 8.35
C ASP A 216 -25.67 7.28 7.29
N SER A 217 -24.90 6.79 6.31
CA SER A 217 -25.44 5.87 5.29
C SER A 217 -25.90 4.53 5.86
N ASN A 218 -25.19 3.99 6.87
CA ASN A 218 -25.60 2.73 7.50
C ASN A 218 -26.83 2.89 8.40
N LEU A 219 -27.08 4.07 8.96
CA LEU A 219 -28.32 4.33 9.72
C LEU A 219 -29.56 4.38 8.82
N GLU A 220 -29.44 4.93 7.60
CA GLU A 220 -30.54 4.98 6.64
C GLU A 220 -30.95 3.57 6.17
N ASP A 221 -29.99 2.65 6.03
CA ASP A 221 -30.24 1.27 5.62
C ASP A 221 -30.91 0.40 6.72
N GLU A 222 -30.74 0.74 8.01
CA GLU A 222 -31.41 0.04 9.12
C GLU A 222 -32.88 0.44 9.31
N GLU A 223 -33.32 1.56 8.71
CA GLU A 223 -34.68 2.07 8.83
C GLU A 223 -35.61 1.63 7.65
N GLU A 224 -35.06 1.04 6.57
CA GLU A 224 -35.85 0.48 5.44
C GLU A 224 -36.11 -1.03 5.63
#